data_30ab191e742fe939cf7ed307557515b6
#
_entry.id   30ab191e742fe939cf7ed307557515b6
#
_cell.length_a   1.000
_cell.length_b   1.000
_cell.length_c   1.000
_cell.angle_alpha   90.00
_cell.angle_beta   90.00
_cell.angle_gamma   90.00
#
_symmetry.space_group_name_H-M   'P 1'
#
loop_
_entity.id
_entity.type
_entity.pdbx_description
1 polymer ?
#
loop_
_entity_poly.entity_id
_entity_poly.type
_entity_poly.pdbx_seq_one_letter_code
_entity_poly.pdbx_strand_id
1 'polypeptide(L)'
;MSVLHNRLSQDELKKMLTAEEELRMTISFYRYFFIENPVEFRDDLYKKLHALRVFGRIYVAHEGINAQVSFPESKANDFQELIEKTPGLEALRLNIAVQHEGELKMRPAGGKSFWVLKIKVRDKIVADGIVDEEFDMGKKGSYVTAEKFNALCDDNNTIVVDMRNHYEYEVGRFENAIEIPSDTFRQQLPMAVDMLKDEKDKNIIMYCTGGIRCEKASAFMLHNGFQNVYHLEGGIINYSNKVKEQGLPNKFHGKNFVFDDRLGERITDEIIATCHQCGFEADTHTNCANDGCHLLLIQCEKCAEIFNGCCSSSCKDIFALPHDKQKQLRKGNEKDNIIFNKSRHRKMRL
;
A
#
# COMPACT_ATOMS: atom_id res chain seq x y z
N MET A 1 -25.89 -16.24 -15.49
CA MET A 1 -24.79 -15.34 -15.11
C MET A 1 -24.06 -15.94 -13.92
N SER A 2 -22.79 -16.31 -14.06
CA SER A 2 -22.00 -16.80 -12.92
C SER A 2 -21.76 -15.63 -11.97
N VAL A 3 -22.05 -15.86 -10.69
CA VAL A 3 -21.86 -14.84 -9.66
C VAL A 3 -20.35 -14.69 -9.39
N LEU A 4 -19.75 -13.59 -9.85
CA LEU A 4 -18.32 -13.27 -9.70
C LEU A 4 -18.04 -12.60 -8.34
N HIS A 5 -18.57 -13.15 -7.25
CA HIS A 5 -18.28 -12.70 -5.89
C HIS A 5 -18.41 -13.85 -4.90
N ASN A 6 -17.69 -13.72 -3.81
CA ASN A 6 -17.75 -14.69 -2.73
C ASN A 6 -19.11 -14.64 -2.02
N ARG A 7 -19.66 -15.83 -1.68
CA ARG A 7 -20.94 -16.01 -0.98
C ARG A 7 -20.79 -16.29 0.52
N LEU A 8 -19.56 -16.57 0.97
CA LEU A 8 -19.30 -16.86 2.38
C LEU A 8 -19.17 -15.57 3.19
N SER A 9 -19.53 -15.62 4.45
CA SER A 9 -19.30 -14.53 5.39
C SER A 9 -17.80 -14.32 5.64
N GLN A 10 -17.42 -13.13 6.12
CA GLN A 10 -16.03 -12.83 6.44
C GLN A 10 -15.49 -13.77 7.53
N ASP A 11 -16.30 -14.15 8.49
CA ASP A 11 -15.91 -15.04 9.57
C ASP A 11 -15.67 -16.48 9.10
N GLU A 12 -16.53 -16.98 8.18
CA GLU A 12 -16.33 -18.29 7.55
C GLU A 12 -15.04 -18.35 6.74
N LEU A 13 -14.77 -17.29 5.95
CA LEU A 13 -13.53 -17.18 5.19
C LEU A 13 -12.29 -17.14 6.07
N LYS A 14 -12.33 -16.38 7.16
CA LYS A 14 -11.25 -16.33 8.13
C LYS A 14 -11.00 -17.70 8.76
N LYS A 15 -12.05 -18.40 9.20
CA LYS A 15 -11.94 -19.75 9.75
C LYS A 15 -11.32 -20.75 8.77
N MET A 16 -11.79 -20.77 7.52
CA MET A 16 -11.24 -21.63 6.48
C MET A 16 -9.75 -21.37 6.25
N LEU A 17 -9.36 -20.11 6.15
CA LEU A 17 -7.95 -19.73 5.92
C LEU A 17 -7.06 -19.97 7.14
N THR A 18 -7.59 -19.80 8.35
CA THR A 18 -6.84 -20.11 9.58
C THR A 18 -6.55 -21.62 9.70
N ALA A 19 -7.47 -22.45 9.20
CA ALA A 19 -7.29 -23.91 9.14
C ALA A 19 -6.39 -24.37 7.98
N GLU A 20 -6.02 -23.47 7.05
CA GLU A 20 -5.13 -23.81 5.95
C GLU A 20 -3.68 -23.88 6.45
N GLU A 21 -3.06 -25.07 6.38
CA GLU A 21 -1.66 -25.28 6.80
C GLU A 21 -0.66 -24.83 5.72
N GLU A 22 -1.11 -24.75 4.46
CA GLU A 22 -0.26 -24.36 3.35
C GLU A 22 0.17 -22.89 3.42
N LEU A 23 1.46 -22.65 3.19
CA LEU A 23 2.01 -21.29 3.11
C LEU A 23 1.48 -20.57 1.86
N ARG A 24 1.32 -19.27 1.96
CA ARG A 24 0.87 -18.44 0.85
C ARG A 24 1.91 -17.38 0.51
N MET A 25 2.22 -17.27 -0.77
CA MET A 25 2.99 -16.15 -1.30
C MET A 25 2.10 -14.92 -1.41
N THR A 26 2.61 -13.78 -0.98
CA THR A 26 1.98 -12.47 -1.22
C THR A 26 2.81 -11.69 -2.20
N ILE A 27 2.16 -11.17 -3.24
CA ILE A 27 2.80 -10.39 -4.29
C ILE A 27 1.98 -9.15 -4.64
N SER A 28 2.65 -8.16 -5.20
CA SER A 28 2.00 -7.03 -5.85
C SER A 28 2.55 -6.81 -7.25
N PHE A 29 1.70 -6.35 -8.15
CA PHE A 29 2.08 -5.98 -9.50
C PHE A 29 1.15 -4.93 -10.07
N TYR A 30 1.62 -4.21 -11.06
CA TYR A 30 0.81 -3.29 -11.84
C TYR A 30 1.38 -3.13 -13.24
N ARG A 31 0.55 -2.71 -14.16
CA ARG A 31 0.98 -2.26 -15.49
C ARG A 31 0.01 -1.23 -16.05
N TYR A 32 0.57 -0.15 -16.60
CA TYR A 32 -0.16 0.79 -17.43
C TYR A 32 -0.12 0.28 -18.87
N PHE A 33 -1.28 -0.10 -19.41
CA PHE A 33 -1.51 -0.51 -20.78
C PHE A 33 -2.98 -0.38 -21.10
N PHE A 34 -3.32 -0.22 -22.37
CA PHE A 34 -4.71 -0.05 -22.78
C PHE A 34 -5.48 -1.36 -22.69
N ILE A 35 -6.60 -1.34 -21.99
CA ILE A 35 -7.57 -2.43 -21.90
C ILE A 35 -8.87 -1.96 -22.55
N GLU A 36 -9.23 -2.53 -23.69
CA GLU A 36 -10.40 -2.13 -24.47
C GLU A 36 -11.71 -2.37 -23.68
N ASN A 37 -11.86 -3.55 -23.06
CA ASN A 37 -13.03 -3.91 -22.26
C ASN A 37 -12.63 -4.33 -20.84
N PRO A 38 -12.52 -3.39 -19.88
CA PRO A 38 -12.12 -3.70 -18.50
C PRO A 38 -13.06 -4.66 -17.77
N VAL A 39 -14.36 -4.69 -18.14
CA VAL A 39 -15.34 -5.59 -17.52
C VAL A 39 -15.09 -7.03 -17.93
N GLU A 40 -14.93 -7.28 -19.23
CA GLU A 40 -14.64 -8.61 -19.76
C GLU A 40 -13.27 -9.12 -19.27
N PHE A 41 -12.25 -8.27 -19.31
CA PHE A 41 -10.92 -8.57 -18.79
C PHE A 41 -11.00 -8.96 -17.28
N ARG A 42 -11.74 -8.18 -16.47
CA ARG A 42 -11.97 -8.46 -15.06
C ARG A 42 -12.64 -9.83 -14.85
N ASP A 43 -13.67 -10.16 -15.64
CA ASP A 43 -14.47 -11.37 -15.49
C ASP A 43 -13.67 -12.63 -15.86
N ASP A 44 -12.88 -12.57 -16.93
CA ASP A 44 -11.97 -13.65 -17.33
C ASP A 44 -10.85 -13.86 -16.29
N LEU A 45 -10.21 -12.76 -15.88
CA LEU A 45 -9.15 -12.81 -14.86
C LEU A 45 -9.68 -13.36 -13.52
N TYR A 46 -10.90 -12.97 -13.10
CA TYR A 46 -11.51 -13.48 -11.87
C TYR A 46 -11.65 -15.00 -11.89
N LYS A 47 -12.19 -15.56 -12.97
CA LYS A 47 -12.40 -17.02 -13.10
C LYS A 47 -11.08 -17.78 -12.99
N LYS A 48 -10.06 -17.29 -13.69
CA LYS A 48 -8.72 -17.90 -13.73
C LYS A 48 -8.03 -17.84 -12.36
N LEU A 49 -8.01 -16.67 -11.73
CA LEU A 49 -7.40 -16.48 -10.41
C LEU A 49 -8.15 -17.22 -9.31
N HIS A 50 -9.49 -17.26 -9.37
CA HIS A 50 -10.28 -18.02 -8.41
C HIS A 50 -9.99 -19.52 -8.44
N ALA A 51 -9.77 -20.10 -9.63
CA ALA A 51 -9.37 -21.50 -9.79
C ALA A 51 -8.02 -21.83 -9.13
N LEU A 52 -7.11 -20.85 -9.06
CA LEU A 52 -5.81 -20.97 -8.39
C LEU A 52 -5.87 -20.62 -6.89
N ARG A 53 -7.06 -20.42 -6.31
CA ARG A 53 -7.25 -20.02 -4.90
C ARG A 53 -6.51 -18.70 -4.56
N VAL A 54 -6.45 -17.78 -5.52
CA VAL A 54 -5.89 -16.45 -5.32
C VAL A 54 -6.86 -15.60 -4.52
N PHE A 55 -6.36 -14.91 -3.50
CA PHE A 55 -7.06 -13.87 -2.74
C PHE A 55 -6.35 -12.54 -2.94
N GLY A 56 -7.08 -11.46 -2.79
CA GLY A 56 -6.47 -10.14 -2.95
C GLY A 56 -7.42 -9.09 -3.46
N ARG A 57 -6.83 -7.94 -3.74
CA ARG A 57 -7.51 -6.76 -4.28
C ARG A 57 -6.88 -6.37 -5.60
N ILE A 58 -7.70 -6.33 -6.64
CA ILE A 58 -7.27 -5.94 -7.98
C ILE A 58 -8.17 -4.82 -8.48
N TYR A 59 -7.56 -3.79 -9.04
CA TYR A 59 -8.22 -2.73 -9.77
C TYR A 59 -7.87 -2.84 -11.25
N VAL A 60 -8.89 -2.79 -12.11
CA VAL A 60 -8.79 -2.82 -13.57
C VAL A 60 -9.44 -1.55 -14.11
N ALA A 61 -8.78 -0.89 -15.05
CA ALA A 61 -9.28 0.30 -15.74
C ALA A 61 -8.87 0.25 -17.21
N HIS A 62 -9.35 1.18 -18.03
CA HIS A 62 -8.85 1.32 -19.42
C HIS A 62 -7.33 1.58 -19.46
N GLU A 63 -6.77 2.23 -18.45
CA GLU A 63 -5.34 2.54 -18.36
C GLU A 63 -4.47 1.38 -17.84
N GLY A 64 -5.06 0.23 -17.42
CA GLY A 64 -4.27 -0.90 -16.96
C GLY A 64 -4.81 -1.67 -15.76
N ILE A 65 -3.89 -2.28 -14.99
CA ILE A 65 -4.17 -3.11 -13.82
C ILE A 65 -3.28 -2.75 -12.62
N ASN A 66 -3.83 -2.87 -11.42
CA ASN A 66 -3.12 -2.77 -10.14
C ASN A 66 -3.60 -3.87 -9.21
N ALA A 67 -2.69 -4.73 -8.75
CA ALA A 67 -2.99 -5.93 -8.01
C ALA A 67 -2.11 -6.11 -6.77
N GLN A 68 -2.73 -6.53 -5.68
CA GLN A 68 -2.10 -7.06 -4.48
C GLN A 68 -2.81 -8.37 -4.17
N VAL A 69 -2.11 -9.49 -4.22
CA VAL A 69 -2.70 -10.81 -4.13
C VAL A 69 -1.86 -11.77 -3.30
N SER A 70 -2.51 -12.80 -2.79
CA SER A 70 -1.85 -13.97 -2.21
C SER A 70 -2.42 -15.26 -2.77
N PHE A 71 -1.57 -16.27 -2.90
CA PHE A 71 -1.93 -17.60 -3.40
C PHE A 71 -1.07 -18.66 -2.72
N PRO A 72 -1.53 -19.94 -2.68
CA PRO A 72 -0.75 -21.04 -2.14
C PRO A 72 0.60 -21.18 -2.85
N GLU A 73 1.68 -21.43 -2.10
CA GLU A 73 3.03 -21.58 -2.70
C GLU A 73 3.09 -22.69 -3.76
N SER A 74 2.34 -23.76 -3.57
CA SER A 74 2.22 -24.84 -4.57
C SER A 74 1.64 -24.39 -5.91
N LYS A 75 1.01 -23.22 -5.96
CA LYS A 75 0.42 -22.61 -7.16
C LYS A 75 1.30 -21.53 -7.81
N ALA A 76 2.54 -21.36 -7.37
CA ALA A 76 3.41 -20.29 -7.87
C ALA A 76 3.67 -20.40 -9.39
N ASN A 77 3.98 -21.60 -9.87
CA ASN A 77 4.22 -21.83 -11.30
C ASN A 77 2.96 -21.64 -12.14
N ASP A 78 1.81 -22.18 -11.67
CA ASP A 78 0.51 -22.03 -12.34
C ASP A 78 0.12 -20.54 -12.42
N PHE A 79 0.38 -19.77 -11.34
CA PHE A 79 0.11 -18.34 -11.30
C PHE A 79 1.01 -17.57 -12.28
N GLN A 80 2.31 -17.86 -12.29
CA GLN A 80 3.26 -17.21 -13.21
C GLN A 80 2.89 -17.51 -14.68
N GLU A 81 2.55 -18.74 -14.99
CA GLU A 81 2.11 -19.15 -16.33
C GLU A 81 0.80 -18.44 -16.74
N LEU A 82 -0.15 -18.31 -15.80
CA LEU A 82 -1.39 -17.57 -16.03
C LEU A 82 -1.11 -16.10 -16.38
N ILE A 83 -0.25 -15.43 -15.60
CA ILE A 83 0.11 -14.02 -15.84
C ILE A 83 0.80 -13.89 -17.21
N GLU A 84 1.77 -14.74 -17.51
CA GLU A 84 2.51 -14.71 -18.77
C GLU A 84 1.62 -14.96 -20.00
N LYS A 85 0.58 -15.78 -19.87
CA LYS A 85 -0.39 -16.06 -20.95
C LYS A 85 -1.54 -15.06 -21.03
N THR A 86 -1.63 -14.10 -20.09
CA THR A 86 -2.67 -13.09 -20.10
C THR A 86 -2.24 -11.92 -20.96
N PRO A 87 -2.96 -11.59 -22.07
CA PRO A 87 -2.58 -10.49 -22.97
C PRO A 87 -2.39 -9.18 -22.23
N GLY A 88 -1.24 -8.53 -22.45
CA GLY A 88 -0.83 -7.29 -21.78
C GLY A 88 -0.16 -7.48 -20.42
N LEU A 89 -0.03 -8.73 -19.92
CA LEU A 89 0.67 -9.02 -18.67
C LEU A 89 1.96 -9.86 -18.87
N GLU A 90 2.40 -10.07 -20.09
CA GLU A 90 3.63 -10.77 -20.43
C GLU A 90 4.85 -10.07 -19.82
N ALA A 91 5.83 -10.81 -19.33
CA ALA A 91 7.04 -10.30 -18.69
C ALA A 91 6.75 -9.25 -17.58
N LEU A 92 5.66 -9.43 -16.84
CA LEU A 92 5.26 -8.53 -15.77
C LEU A 92 6.18 -8.70 -14.55
N ARG A 93 6.63 -7.58 -13.96
CA ARG A 93 7.34 -7.63 -12.69
C ARG A 93 6.38 -8.01 -11.57
N LEU A 94 6.72 -9.05 -10.84
CA LEU A 94 6.03 -9.49 -9.63
C LEU A 94 6.86 -9.08 -8.41
N ASN A 95 6.38 -8.13 -7.62
CA ASN A 95 7.02 -7.71 -6.38
C ASN A 95 6.61 -8.67 -5.26
N ILE A 96 7.51 -9.57 -4.87
CA ILE A 96 7.28 -10.51 -3.77
C ILE A 96 7.39 -9.74 -2.44
N ALA A 97 6.41 -9.92 -1.58
CA ALA A 97 6.36 -9.31 -0.25
C ALA A 97 7.65 -9.60 0.55
N VAL A 98 8.13 -8.60 1.26
CA VAL A 98 9.31 -8.76 2.13
C VAL A 98 8.93 -9.67 3.29
N GLN A 99 9.62 -10.80 3.44
CA GLN A 99 9.41 -11.75 4.54
C GLN A 99 10.43 -11.48 5.64
N HIS A 100 9.94 -11.31 6.85
CA HIS A 100 10.77 -11.28 8.05
C HIS A 100 10.47 -12.51 8.92
N GLU A 101 11.51 -13.25 9.31
CA GLU A 101 11.37 -14.57 9.97
C GLU A 101 10.58 -14.54 11.29
N GLY A 102 10.51 -13.40 11.98
CA GLY A 102 9.79 -13.25 13.25
C GLY A 102 8.32 -12.83 13.11
N GLU A 103 7.91 -12.17 12.04
CA GLU A 103 6.57 -11.55 11.93
C GLU A 103 5.42 -12.54 11.70
N LEU A 104 5.68 -13.66 11.04
CA LEU A 104 4.66 -14.68 10.75
C LEU A 104 4.11 -15.37 12.02
N LYS A 105 4.91 -15.43 13.09
CA LYS A 105 4.54 -16.10 14.35
C LYS A 105 3.75 -15.21 15.32
N MET A 106 3.81 -13.90 15.15
CA MET A 106 3.23 -12.92 16.10
C MET A 106 1.82 -12.43 15.75
N ARG A 107 1.24 -12.82 14.61
CA ARG A 107 -0.07 -12.33 14.18
C ARG A 107 -1.19 -13.36 14.34
N PRO A 108 -2.39 -12.96 14.85
CA PRO A 108 -3.51 -13.89 15.12
C PRO A 108 -4.00 -14.70 13.91
N ALA A 109 -3.68 -14.25 12.69
CA ALA A 109 -4.13 -14.86 11.44
C ALA A 109 -3.00 -15.57 10.67
N GLY A 110 -1.88 -15.91 11.31
CA GLY A 110 -0.75 -16.56 10.64
C GLY A 110 -0.13 -15.74 9.51
N GLY A 111 -0.20 -14.41 9.58
CA GLY A 111 0.37 -13.50 8.59
C GLY A 111 -0.32 -13.50 7.22
N LYS A 112 -1.55 -14.02 7.09
CA LYS A 112 -2.27 -14.07 5.82
C LYS A 112 -2.74 -12.67 5.40
N SER A 113 -2.34 -12.26 4.19
CA SER A 113 -2.54 -10.89 3.69
C SER A 113 -3.98 -10.62 3.27
N PHE A 114 -4.67 -11.59 2.72
CA PHE A 114 -6.02 -11.45 2.15
C PHE A 114 -6.89 -12.66 2.44
N TRP A 115 -8.22 -12.42 2.55
CA TRP A 115 -9.24 -13.43 2.86
C TRP A 115 -10.16 -13.76 1.69
N VAL A 116 -10.20 -12.88 0.67
CA VAL A 116 -11.12 -13.00 -0.46
C VAL A 116 -10.53 -12.36 -1.70
N LEU A 117 -10.87 -12.88 -2.88
CA LEU A 117 -10.55 -12.22 -4.16
C LEU A 117 -11.59 -11.14 -4.46
N LYS A 118 -11.16 -9.90 -4.65
CA LYS A 118 -11.97 -8.77 -5.09
C LYS A 118 -11.33 -8.10 -6.29
N ILE A 119 -11.96 -8.19 -7.45
CA ILE A 119 -11.54 -7.47 -8.66
C ILE A 119 -12.59 -6.41 -8.97
N LYS A 120 -12.18 -5.14 -9.02
CA LYS A 120 -13.07 -4.01 -9.26
C LYS A 120 -12.65 -3.25 -10.51
N VAL A 121 -13.60 -2.98 -11.39
CA VAL A 121 -13.40 -2.01 -12.46
C VAL A 121 -13.50 -0.60 -11.86
N ARG A 122 -12.58 0.27 -12.26
CA ARG A 122 -12.46 1.66 -11.84
C ARG A 122 -12.17 2.54 -13.05
N ASP A 123 -12.33 3.85 -12.90
CA ASP A 123 -11.95 4.81 -13.95
C ASP A 123 -10.43 4.85 -14.13
N LYS A 124 -9.69 4.72 -13.02
CA LYS A 124 -8.22 4.69 -12.97
C LYS A 124 -7.71 3.62 -12.00
N ILE A 125 -6.51 3.08 -12.26
CA ILE A 125 -5.87 2.09 -11.37
C ILE A 125 -5.20 2.70 -10.15
N VAL A 126 -4.98 4.03 -10.17
CA VAL A 126 -4.58 4.85 -9.01
C VAL A 126 -5.35 6.17 -9.07
N ALA A 127 -5.85 6.64 -7.92
CA ALA A 127 -6.66 7.85 -7.83
C ALA A 127 -5.77 9.10 -7.88
N ASP A 128 -5.35 9.51 -9.09
CA ASP A 128 -4.42 10.62 -9.34
C ASP A 128 -5.08 12.00 -9.44
N GLY A 129 -6.36 12.05 -9.85
CA GLY A 129 -7.09 13.32 -10.05
C GLY A 129 -6.65 14.14 -11.26
N ILE A 130 -5.80 13.61 -12.12
CA ILE A 130 -5.36 14.30 -13.33
C ILE A 130 -6.53 14.35 -14.31
N VAL A 131 -6.90 15.55 -14.74
CA VAL A 131 -7.98 15.82 -15.71
C VAL A 131 -7.46 16.49 -16.98
N ASP A 132 -6.16 16.77 -17.05
CA ASP A 132 -5.50 17.41 -18.18
C ASP A 132 -5.45 16.45 -19.38
N GLU A 133 -6.07 16.82 -20.49
CA GLU A 133 -6.12 16.02 -21.71
C GLU A 133 -4.77 15.93 -22.45
N GLU A 134 -3.85 16.86 -22.19
CA GLU A 134 -2.50 16.86 -22.75
C GLU A 134 -1.53 15.98 -21.95
N PHE A 135 -1.98 15.45 -20.81
CA PHE A 135 -1.16 14.57 -19.97
C PHE A 135 -0.92 13.21 -20.62
N ASP A 136 0.36 12.90 -20.86
CA ASP A 136 0.79 11.68 -21.55
C ASP A 136 1.60 10.76 -20.60
N MET A 137 1.01 9.62 -20.21
CA MET A 137 1.69 8.57 -19.44
C MET A 137 2.88 7.92 -20.16
N GLY A 138 2.99 8.07 -21.46
CA GLY A 138 4.14 7.61 -22.23
C GLY A 138 5.41 8.38 -21.93
N LYS A 139 5.29 9.64 -21.50
CA LYS A 139 6.40 10.54 -21.13
C LYS A 139 6.61 10.49 -19.62
N LYS A 140 7.19 9.38 -19.13
CA LYS A 140 7.47 9.17 -17.71
C LYS A 140 8.96 9.20 -17.40
N GLY A 141 9.30 9.40 -16.11
CA GLY A 141 10.67 9.39 -15.62
C GLY A 141 11.34 8.03 -15.78
N SER A 142 12.66 8.03 -15.64
CA SER A 142 13.47 6.82 -15.79
C SER A 142 13.39 5.94 -14.54
N TYR A 143 13.27 4.62 -14.74
CA TYR A 143 13.44 3.64 -13.67
C TYR A 143 14.90 3.60 -13.21
N VAL A 144 15.10 3.47 -11.90
CA VAL A 144 16.42 3.22 -11.33
C VAL A 144 16.42 1.95 -10.48
N THR A 145 17.51 1.17 -10.60
CA THR A 145 17.76 0.00 -9.75
C THR A 145 18.07 0.42 -8.32
N ALA A 146 18.07 -0.52 -7.36
CA ALA A 146 18.45 -0.26 -5.97
C ALA A 146 19.87 0.34 -5.85
N GLU A 147 20.84 -0.16 -6.62
CA GLU A 147 22.21 0.35 -6.65
C GLU A 147 22.25 1.81 -7.13
N LYS A 148 21.60 2.10 -8.26
CA LYS A 148 21.54 3.46 -8.81
C LYS A 148 20.77 4.42 -7.89
N PHE A 149 19.73 3.92 -7.23
CA PHE A 149 18.98 4.68 -6.22
C PHE A 149 19.90 5.10 -5.07
N ASN A 150 20.67 4.15 -4.51
CA ASN A 150 21.64 4.45 -3.45
C ASN A 150 22.64 5.52 -3.89
N ALA A 151 23.20 5.39 -5.09
CA ALA A 151 24.15 6.38 -5.63
C ALA A 151 23.52 7.77 -5.79
N LEU A 152 22.25 7.85 -6.24
CA LEU A 152 21.54 9.11 -6.34
C LEU A 152 21.21 9.72 -4.97
N CYS A 153 20.90 8.90 -3.96
CA CYS A 153 20.69 9.39 -2.59
C CYS A 153 21.94 10.05 -1.98
N ASP A 154 23.13 9.66 -2.43
CA ASP A 154 24.41 10.24 -1.98
C ASP A 154 24.84 11.48 -2.80
N ASP A 155 24.11 11.80 -3.86
CA ASP A 155 24.39 12.98 -4.69
C ASP A 155 23.68 14.22 -4.13
N ASN A 156 24.46 15.25 -3.79
CA ASN A 156 23.94 16.52 -3.26
C ASN A 156 23.00 17.28 -4.21
N ASN A 157 23.01 16.95 -5.50
CA ASN A 157 22.11 17.52 -6.50
C ASN A 157 20.81 16.70 -6.66
N THR A 158 20.54 15.76 -5.73
CA THR A 158 19.37 14.89 -5.77
C THR A 158 18.41 15.19 -4.62
N ILE A 159 17.12 15.24 -4.92
CA ILE A 159 16.05 15.31 -3.95
C ILE A 159 15.27 13.98 -3.96
N VAL A 160 15.24 13.31 -2.82
CA VAL A 160 14.51 12.06 -2.61
C VAL A 160 13.10 12.38 -2.14
N VAL A 161 12.07 11.96 -2.87
CA VAL A 161 10.66 12.31 -2.61
C VAL A 161 9.84 11.07 -2.29
N ASP A 162 9.20 11.06 -1.13
CA ASP A 162 8.25 10.02 -0.76
C ASP A 162 6.85 10.34 -1.33
N MET A 163 6.40 9.49 -2.27
CA MET A 163 5.07 9.59 -2.88
C MET A 163 4.03 8.73 -2.15
N ARG A 164 4.24 8.48 -0.86
CA ARG A 164 3.30 7.78 0.00
C ARG A 164 2.55 8.76 0.90
N ASN A 165 1.48 8.25 1.53
CA ASN A 165 0.73 9.05 2.51
C ASN A 165 1.52 9.19 3.83
N HIS A 166 1.17 10.19 4.63
CA HIS A 166 1.82 10.46 5.90
C HIS A 166 1.97 9.24 6.82
N TYR A 167 0.89 8.47 7.01
CA TYR A 167 0.91 7.28 7.88
C TYR A 167 1.85 6.15 7.36
N GLU A 168 2.19 6.15 6.07
CA GLU A 168 3.20 5.24 5.51
C GLU A 168 4.62 5.76 5.77
N TYR A 169 4.83 7.10 5.59
CA TYR A 169 6.11 7.77 5.84
C TYR A 169 6.50 7.73 7.31
N GLU A 170 5.54 7.85 8.21
CA GLU A 170 5.75 7.94 9.65
C GLU A 170 6.48 6.72 10.22
N VAL A 171 6.16 5.51 9.75
CA VAL A 171 6.74 4.24 10.25
C VAL A 171 7.98 3.76 9.52
N GLY A 172 8.29 4.35 8.36
CA GLY A 172 9.51 4.01 7.63
C GLY A 172 9.70 4.86 6.39
N ARG A 173 10.96 5.21 6.10
CA ARG A 173 11.35 6.08 4.99
C ARG A 173 12.81 5.92 4.62
N PHE A 174 13.17 6.38 3.43
CA PHE A 174 14.58 6.51 3.07
C PHE A 174 15.26 7.68 3.75
N GLU A 175 16.58 7.59 3.93
CA GLU A 175 17.43 8.69 4.41
C GLU A 175 17.18 9.96 3.59
N ASN A 176 17.07 11.10 4.27
CA ASN A 176 16.90 12.42 3.68
C ASN A 176 15.68 12.57 2.74
N ALA A 177 14.75 11.61 2.75
CA ALA A 177 13.54 11.72 1.95
C ALA A 177 12.63 12.82 2.48
N ILE A 178 12.12 13.64 1.55
CA ILE A 178 11.11 14.64 1.88
C ILE A 178 9.72 14.02 1.72
N GLU A 179 8.83 14.34 2.66
CA GLU A 179 7.41 14.03 2.59
C GLU A 179 6.67 15.14 1.84
N ILE A 180 5.72 14.77 0.98
CA ILE A 180 4.73 15.72 0.45
C ILE A 180 3.52 15.67 1.39
N PRO A 181 3.23 16.74 2.15
CA PRO A 181 2.29 16.73 3.26
C PRO A 181 0.82 16.73 2.80
N SER A 182 0.41 15.70 2.08
CA SER A 182 -0.95 15.51 1.56
C SER A 182 -1.67 14.34 2.24
N ASP A 183 -3.00 14.30 2.13
CA ASP A 183 -3.83 13.22 2.65
C ASP A 183 -4.15 12.16 1.60
N THR A 184 -4.00 12.51 0.32
CA THR A 184 -4.32 11.64 -0.81
C THR A 184 -3.33 11.85 -1.94
N PHE A 185 -3.10 10.81 -2.74
CA PHE A 185 -2.25 10.90 -3.92
C PHE A 185 -2.71 11.98 -4.92
N ARG A 186 -4.02 12.21 -5.03
CA ARG A 186 -4.60 13.28 -5.87
C ARG A 186 -4.14 14.68 -5.43
N GLN A 187 -4.05 14.92 -4.13
CA GLN A 187 -3.55 16.19 -3.59
C GLN A 187 -2.03 16.27 -3.68
N GLN A 188 -1.36 15.11 -3.56
CA GLN A 188 0.08 15.01 -3.52
C GLN A 188 0.75 15.49 -4.81
N LEU A 189 0.19 15.16 -5.97
CA LEU A 189 0.76 15.51 -7.27
C LEU A 189 0.96 17.03 -7.45
N PRO A 190 -0.08 17.88 -7.36
CA PRO A 190 0.11 19.32 -7.50
C PRO A 190 0.94 19.93 -6.36
N MET A 191 0.86 19.39 -5.14
CA MET A 191 1.68 19.85 -4.02
C MET A 191 3.17 19.56 -4.25
N ALA A 192 3.51 18.40 -4.82
CA ALA A 192 4.90 18.07 -5.15
C ALA A 192 5.47 19.05 -6.18
N VAL A 193 4.70 19.39 -7.21
CA VAL A 193 5.09 20.40 -8.22
C VAL A 193 5.32 21.77 -7.59
N ASP A 194 4.41 22.23 -6.72
CA ASP A 194 4.54 23.54 -6.07
C ASP A 194 5.72 23.59 -5.09
N MET A 195 5.90 22.55 -4.28
CA MET A 195 7.01 22.46 -3.31
C MET A 195 8.38 22.44 -3.97
N LEU A 196 8.49 21.86 -5.18
CA LEU A 196 9.74 21.67 -5.89
C LEU A 196 9.92 22.61 -7.09
N LYS A 197 9.07 23.61 -7.27
CA LYS A 197 9.02 24.49 -8.45
C LYS A 197 10.35 25.17 -8.79
N ASP A 198 11.15 25.47 -7.75
CA ASP A 198 12.46 26.15 -7.89
C ASP A 198 13.63 25.14 -8.08
N GLU A 199 13.33 23.83 -8.10
CA GLU A 199 14.29 22.74 -8.14
C GLU A 199 14.21 21.89 -9.44
N LYS A 200 13.66 22.46 -10.52
CA LYS A 200 13.36 21.73 -11.77
C LYS A 200 14.58 21.15 -12.46
N ASP A 201 15.76 21.71 -12.24
CA ASP A 201 17.02 21.28 -12.83
C ASP A 201 17.73 20.18 -12.01
N LYS A 202 17.32 19.97 -10.76
CA LYS A 202 17.86 18.92 -9.89
C LYS A 202 17.36 17.54 -10.29
N ASN A 203 18.06 16.51 -9.82
CA ASN A 203 17.61 15.14 -9.90
C ASN A 203 16.45 14.94 -8.89
N ILE A 204 15.27 14.65 -9.37
CA ILE A 204 14.12 14.30 -8.52
C ILE A 204 13.94 12.78 -8.58
N ILE A 205 14.21 12.10 -7.47
CA ILE A 205 14.02 10.66 -7.38
C ILE A 205 12.85 10.32 -6.46
N MET A 206 11.88 9.59 -6.97
CA MET A 206 10.65 9.29 -6.26
C MET A 206 10.55 7.81 -5.91
N TYR A 207 9.94 7.52 -4.76
CA TYR A 207 9.61 6.16 -4.35
C TYR A 207 8.22 6.06 -3.74
N CYS A 208 7.66 4.86 -3.78
CA CYS A 208 6.47 4.45 -3.04
C CYS A 208 6.58 2.96 -2.69
N THR A 209 5.54 2.34 -2.17
CA THR A 209 5.54 0.93 -1.74
C THR A 209 5.90 -0.04 -2.88
N GLY A 210 5.22 0.06 -4.04
CA GLY A 210 5.37 -0.90 -5.15
C GLY A 210 5.66 -0.28 -6.53
N GLY A 211 5.80 1.07 -6.63
CA GLY A 211 6.18 1.78 -7.86
C GLY A 211 5.03 2.48 -8.60
N ILE A 212 3.78 2.02 -8.49
CA ILE A 212 2.66 2.51 -9.30
C ILE A 212 2.40 4.02 -9.18
N ARG A 213 2.44 4.59 -7.96
CA ARG A 213 2.26 6.02 -7.73
C ARG A 213 3.39 6.83 -8.36
N CYS A 214 4.61 6.32 -8.24
CA CYS A 214 5.81 7.00 -8.75
C CYS A 214 5.88 7.02 -10.26
N GLU A 215 5.43 5.97 -10.93
CA GLU A 215 5.36 5.96 -12.39
C GLU A 215 4.43 7.08 -12.90
N LYS A 216 3.24 7.21 -12.30
CA LYS A 216 2.31 8.30 -12.61
C LYS A 216 2.86 9.68 -12.22
N ALA A 217 3.45 9.78 -11.01
CA ALA A 217 4.01 11.04 -10.51
C ALA A 217 5.19 11.50 -11.37
N SER A 218 6.05 10.59 -11.84
CA SER A 218 7.18 10.96 -12.69
C SER A 218 6.73 11.56 -14.03
N ALA A 219 5.69 10.99 -14.63
CA ALA A 219 5.09 11.56 -15.83
C ALA A 219 4.50 12.96 -15.55
N PHE A 220 3.83 13.13 -14.39
CA PHE A 220 3.26 14.42 -14.01
C PHE A 220 4.34 15.48 -13.73
N MET A 221 5.44 15.12 -13.09
CA MET A 221 6.57 16.04 -12.88
C MET A 221 7.21 16.48 -14.20
N LEU A 222 7.46 15.55 -15.13
CA LEU A 222 7.98 15.88 -16.47
C LEU A 222 7.01 16.78 -17.24
N HIS A 223 5.70 16.52 -17.19
CA HIS A 223 4.66 17.35 -17.79
C HIS A 223 4.68 18.78 -17.23
N ASN A 224 5.08 18.97 -15.97
CA ASN A 224 5.22 20.27 -15.32
C ASN A 224 6.63 20.89 -15.42
N GLY A 225 7.46 20.37 -16.35
CA GLY A 225 8.74 20.97 -16.74
C GLY A 225 9.94 20.61 -15.87
N PHE A 226 9.85 19.58 -15.03
CA PHE A 226 11.03 19.00 -14.38
C PHE A 226 11.86 18.22 -15.41
N GLN A 227 13.19 18.31 -15.33
CA GLN A 227 14.06 17.79 -16.37
C GLN A 227 14.59 16.38 -16.05
N ASN A 228 15.02 16.17 -14.80
CA ASN A 228 15.72 14.96 -14.38
C ASN A 228 14.87 14.19 -13.36
N VAL A 229 13.93 13.40 -13.86
CA VAL A 229 12.95 12.70 -13.02
C VAL A 229 13.19 11.19 -13.07
N TYR A 230 13.36 10.61 -11.89
CA TYR A 230 13.62 9.19 -11.70
C TYR A 230 12.61 8.60 -10.72
N HIS A 231 12.39 7.29 -10.80
CA HIS A 231 11.62 6.58 -9.81
C HIS A 231 12.17 5.17 -9.53
N LEU A 232 12.08 4.78 -8.26
CA LEU A 232 12.61 3.51 -7.78
C LEU A 232 11.84 2.33 -8.39
N GLU A 233 12.57 1.46 -9.06
CA GLU A 233 12.03 0.31 -9.75
C GLU A 233 11.38 -0.69 -8.79
N GLY A 234 10.07 -0.93 -8.93
CA GLY A 234 9.30 -1.82 -8.04
C GLY A 234 9.14 -1.32 -6.61
N GLY A 235 9.52 -0.05 -6.33
CA GLY A 235 9.35 0.60 -5.03
C GLY A 235 10.17 -0.02 -3.90
N ILE A 236 9.77 0.28 -2.65
CA ILE A 236 10.43 -0.21 -1.43
C ILE A 236 10.51 -1.74 -1.40
N ILE A 237 9.47 -2.44 -1.85
CA ILE A 237 9.41 -3.91 -1.80
C ILE A 237 10.55 -4.50 -2.65
N ASN A 238 10.69 -4.07 -3.90
CA ASN A 238 11.75 -4.57 -4.77
C ASN A 238 13.13 -4.12 -4.28
N TYR A 239 13.25 -2.86 -3.81
CA TYR A 239 14.49 -2.34 -3.25
C TYR A 239 14.99 -3.21 -2.09
N SER A 240 14.14 -3.50 -1.12
CA SER A 240 14.50 -4.29 0.06
C SER A 240 14.96 -5.70 -0.30
N ASN A 241 14.28 -6.34 -1.26
CA ASN A 241 14.68 -7.66 -1.74
C ASN A 241 16.03 -7.59 -2.47
N LYS A 242 16.27 -6.58 -3.33
CA LYS A 242 17.51 -6.42 -4.07
C LYS A 242 18.70 -6.05 -3.18
N VAL A 243 18.50 -5.18 -2.20
CA VAL A 243 19.52 -4.84 -1.20
C VAL A 243 19.96 -6.10 -0.45
N LYS A 244 19.02 -6.93 0.00
CA LYS A 244 19.29 -8.19 0.68
C LYS A 244 19.98 -9.21 -0.24
N GLU A 245 19.50 -9.36 -1.47
CA GLU A 245 20.05 -10.29 -2.46
C GLU A 245 21.47 -9.94 -2.89
N GLN A 246 21.76 -8.65 -3.07
CA GLN A 246 23.02 -8.15 -3.62
C GLN A 246 24.01 -7.67 -2.54
N GLY A 247 23.61 -7.66 -1.25
CA GLY A 247 24.44 -7.17 -0.16
C GLY A 247 24.73 -5.66 -0.24
N LEU A 248 23.80 -4.88 -0.79
CA LEU A 248 23.95 -3.42 -0.89
C LEU A 248 23.69 -2.74 0.47
N PRO A 249 24.26 -1.54 0.70
CA PRO A 249 23.86 -0.72 1.84
C PRO A 249 22.36 -0.42 1.82
N ASN A 250 21.68 -0.66 2.93
CA ASN A 250 20.27 -0.35 3.05
C ASN A 250 20.09 1.10 3.54
N LYS A 251 19.43 1.93 2.75
CA LYS A 251 19.14 3.33 3.09
C LYS A 251 17.72 3.55 3.58
N PHE A 252 16.93 2.49 3.70
CA PHE A 252 15.57 2.56 4.24
C PHE A 252 15.56 2.27 5.73
N HIS A 253 14.87 3.09 6.53
CA HIS A 253 14.72 2.97 7.96
C HIS A 253 13.29 2.60 8.34
N GLY A 254 13.14 1.66 9.27
CA GLY A 254 11.86 1.28 9.86
C GLY A 254 11.07 0.27 9.04
N LYS A 255 9.77 0.50 8.92
CA LYS A 255 8.77 -0.44 8.41
C LYS A 255 8.11 0.09 7.12
N ASN A 256 7.95 -0.75 6.11
CA ASN A 256 7.16 -0.44 4.93
C ASN A 256 5.68 -0.75 5.19
N PHE A 257 4.81 0.26 5.19
CA PHE A 257 3.37 0.05 5.28
C PHE A 257 2.84 -0.63 4.03
N VAL A 258 1.97 -1.63 4.21
CA VAL A 258 1.29 -2.35 3.13
C VAL A 258 -0.23 -2.33 3.31
N PHE A 259 -0.96 -2.36 2.18
CA PHE A 259 -2.43 -2.22 2.14
C PHE A 259 -3.17 -3.55 2.26
N ASP A 260 -2.70 -4.43 3.14
CA ASP A 260 -3.34 -5.72 3.44
C ASP A 260 -3.42 -5.93 4.96
N ASP A 261 -3.92 -7.08 5.41
CA ASP A 261 -4.14 -7.36 6.83
C ASP A 261 -2.83 -7.42 7.66
N ARG A 262 -1.65 -7.40 7.02
CA ARG A 262 -0.34 -7.30 7.68
C ARG A 262 -0.04 -5.88 8.16
N LEU A 263 -0.58 -4.84 7.48
CA LEU A 263 -0.40 -3.41 7.74
C LEU A 263 1.06 -2.93 7.73
N GLY A 264 2.04 -3.79 7.46
CA GLY A 264 3.45 -3.43 7.37
C GLY A 264 4.34 -4.63 7.13
N GLU A 265 5.51 -4.35 6.59
CA GLU A 265 6.63 -5.27 6.38
C GLU A 265 7.86 -4.65 7.03
N ARG A 266 8.50 -5.35 7.96
CA ARG A 266 9.72 -4.85 8.61
C ARG A 266 10.89 -4.90 7.64
N ILE A 267 11.55 -3.76 7.45
CA ILE A 267 12.74 -3.64 6.59
C ILE A 267 14.01 -3.56 7.43
N THR A 268 13.99 -2.77 8.50
CA THR A 268 15.06 -2.70 9.52
C THR A 268 14.48 -2.86 10.92
N ASP A 269 15.32 -3.16 11.92
CA ASP A 269 14.89 -3.31 13.31
C ASP A 269 14.58 -1.98 14.00
N GLU A 270 14.87 -0.87 13.36
CA GLU A 270 14.63 0.47 13.88
C GLU A 270 13.13 0.76 14.01
N ILE A 271 12.74 1.37 15.12
CA ILE A 271 11.41 1.94 15.33
C ILE A 271 11.55 3.46 15.30
N ILE A 272 11.13 4.08 14.20
CA ILE A 272 11.29 5.52 13.97
C ILE A 272 10.01 6.33 14.23
N ALA A 273 8.93 5.66 14.59
CA ALA A 273 7.63 6.25 14.89
C ALA A 273 7.30 6.16 16.38
N THR A 274 6.22 6.83 16.78
CA THR A 274 5.75 6.86 18.16
C THR A 274 4.26 6.55 18.26
N CYS A 275 3.86 5.97 19.37
CA CYS A 275 2.46 5.75 19.72
C CYS A 275 1.68 7.07 19.74
N HIS A 276 0.59 7.16 18.98
CA HIS A 276 -0.23 8.37 18.86
C HIS A 276 -0.93 8.76 20.17
N GLN A 277 -1.00 7.86 21.15
CA GLN A 277 -1.64 8.09 22.43
C GLN A 277 -0.64 8.53 23.52
N CYS A 278 0.48 7.85 23.68
CA CYS A 278 1.42 8.13 24.80
C CYS A 278 2.79 8.67 24.35
N GLY A 279 3.12 8.66 23.05
CA GLY A 279 4.42 9.12 22.53
C GLY A 279 5.57 8.12 22.72
N PHE A 280 5.34 6.93 23.26
CA PHE A 280 6.36 5.90 23.37
C PHE A 280 6.70 5.34 21.98
N GLU A 281 7.93 4.87 21.79
CA GLU A 281 8.36 4.23 20.53
C GLU A 281 7.43 3.10 20.13
N ALA A 282 6.86 3.18 18.93
CA ALA A 282 5.98 2.16 18.38
C ALA A 282 5.81 2.36 16.86
N ASP A 283 5.64 1.28 16.13
CA ASP A 283 5.36 1.29 14.68
C ASP A 283 4.25 0.32 14.28
N THR A 284 3.44 -0.10 15.26
CA THR A 284 2.31 -0.99 15.00
C THR A 284 1.08 -0.20 14.64
N HIS A 285 0.72 -0.24 13.35
CA HIS A 285 -0.55 0.27 12.88
C HIS A 285 -1.70 -0.63 13.32
N THR A 286 -2.77 -0.02 13.79
CA THR A 286 -4.02 -0.70 14.11
C THR A 286 -5.21 0.17 13.72
N ASN A 287 -6.33 -0.46 13.39
CA ASN A 287 -7.59 0.24 13.27
C ASN A 287 -8.29 0.27 14.63
N CYS A 288 -8.88 1.40 14.99
CA CYS A 288 -9.69 1.52 16.19
C CYS A 288 -10.71 0.37 16.26
N ALA A 289 -10.74 -0.34 17.40
CA ALA A 289 -11.65 -1.47 17.63
C ALA A 289 -13.14 -1.08 17.59
N ASN A 290 -13.47 0.21 17.79
CA ASN A 290 -14.81 0.72 17.55
C ASN A 290 -15.13 0.73 16.05
N ASP A 291 -15.96 -0.19 15.59
CA ASP A 291 -16.40 -0.31 14.19
C ASP A 291 -17.02 0.97 13.59
N GLY A 292 -17.54 1.88 14.40
CA GLY A 292 -18.05 3.17 13.96
C GLY A 292 -16.97 4.19 13.66
N CYS A 293 -15.77 3.99 14.23
CA CYS A 293 -14.64 4.90 14.11
C CYS A 293 -13.66 4.45 13.01
N HIS A 294 -13.11 3.25 13.12
CA HIS A 294 -12.10 2.68 12.20
C HIS A 294 -10.87 3.56 11.94
N LEU A 295 -10.54 4.47 12.84
CA LEU A 295 -9.36 5.32 12.70
C LEU A 295 -8.10 4.46 12.67
N LEU A 296 -7.28 4.58 11.65
CA LEU A 296 -5.94 3.99 11.60
C LEU A 296 -4.99 4.82 12.46
N LEU A 297 -4.30 4.16 13.40
CA LEU A 297 -3.37 4.80 14.31
C LEU A 297 -2.16 3.90 14.59
N ILE A 298 -1.07 4.52 15.08
CA ILE A 298 0.04 3.80 15.68
C ILE A 298 -0.24 3.65 17.18
N GLN A 299 -0.23 2.41 17.69
CA GLN A 299 -0.56 2.12 19.07
C GLN A 299 0.46 1.12 19.66
N CYS A 300 1.08 1.48 20.78
CA CYS A 300 1.93 0.55 21.54
C CYS A 300 1.08 -0.48 22.32
N GLU A 301 1.67 -1.60 22.69
CA GLU A 301 0.98 -2.68 23.41
C GLU A 301 0.29 -2.18 24.68
N LYS A 302 0.99 -1.36 25.49
CA LYS A 302 0.44 -0.78 26.71
C LYS A 302 -0.83 0.06 26.46
N CYS A 303 -0.83 0.89 25.42
CA CYS A 303 -2.02 1.65 25.07
C CYS A 303 -3.12 0.76 24.48
N ALA A 304 -2.77 -0.28 23.72
CA ALA A 304 -3.73 -1.24 23.21
C ALA A 304 -4.48 -1.95 24.35
N GLU A 305 -3.79 -2.33 25.42
CA GLU A 305 -4.41 -2.90 26.62
C GLU A 305 -5.29 -1.88 27.35
N ILE A 306 -4.77 -0.67 27.62
CA ILE A 306 -5.52 0.38 28.34
C ILE A 306 -6.81 0.76 27.62
N PHE A 307 -6.76 0.89 26.30
CA PHE A 307 -7.87 1.36 25.48
C PHE A 307 -8.63 0.23 24.77
N ASN A 308 -8.33 -1.05 25.04
CA ASN A 308 -8.93 -2.21 24.37
C ASN A 308 -8.86 -2.10 22.83
N GLY A 309 -7.71 -1.68 22.29
CA GLY A 309 -7.51 -1.45 20.85
C GLY A 309 -8.25 -0.22 20.28
N CYS A 310 -8.86 0.60 21.13
CA CYS A 310 -9.56 1.81 20.70
C CYS A 310 -8.63 3.02 20.67
N CYS A 311 -8.98 4.00 19.83
CA CYS A 311 -8.18 5.22 19.67
C CYS A 311 -8.37 6.24 20.82
N SER A 312 -9.43 6.12 21.62
CA SER A 312 -9.75 7.02 22.73
C SER A 312 -10.65 6.34 23.77
N SER A 313 -10.79 6.97 24.96
CA SER A 313 -11.72 6.53 25.99
C SER A 313 -13.16 6.48 25.48
N SER A 314 -13.60 7.51 24.76
CA SER A 314 -14.94 7.53 24.15
C SER A 314 -15.19 6.35 23.19
N CYS A 315 -14.20 5.98 22.38
CA CYS A 315 -14.32 4.81 21.53
C CYS A 315 -14.34 3.51 22.33
N LYS A 316 -13.56 3.42 23.42
CA LYS A 316 -13.57 2.27 24.35
C LYS A 316 -14.94 2.09 25.02
N ASP A 317 -15.57 3.19 25.44
CA ASP A 317 -16.90 3.15 26.07
C ASP A 317 -17.95 2.64 25.07
N ILE A 318 -17.91 3.10 23.81
CA ILE A 318 -18.79 2.62 22.74
C ILE A 318 -18.53 1.13 22.44
N PHE A 319 -17.26 0.74 22.36
CA PHE A 319 -16.86 -0.64 22.10
C PHE A 319 -17.32 -1.62 23.19
N ALA A 320 -17.41 -1.15 24.44
CA ALA A 320 -17.93 -1.95 25.57
C ALA A 320 -19.45 -2.15 25.55
N LEU A 321 -20.21 -1.42 24.74
CA LEU A 321 -21.65 -1.59 24.63
C LEU A 321 -22.02 -2.89 23.89
N PRO A 322 -23.22 -3.47 24.16
CA PRO A 322 -23.76 -4.56 23.36
C PRO A 322 -23.81 -4.23 21.87
N HIS A 323 -23.50 -5.21 21.02
CA HIS A 323 -23.37 -5.04 19.56
C HIS A 323 -24.57 -4.35 18.90
N ASP A 324 -25.80 -4.63 19.38
CA ASP A 324 -27.04 -4.00 18.86
C ASP A 324 -27.08 -2.50 19.18
N LYS A 325 -26.62 -2.08 20.37
CA LYS A 325 -26.51 -0.67 20.73
C LYS A 325 -25.42 0.03 19.88
N GLN A 326 -24.28 -0.62 19.67
CA GLN A 326 -23.27 -0.10 18.75
C GLN A 326 -23.81 0.10 17.34
N LYS A 327 -24.63 -0.86 16.84
CA LYS A 327 -25.33 -0.75 15.54
C LYS A 327 -26.29 0.44 15.49
N GLN A 328 -27.06 0.65 16.56
CA GLN A 328 -27.98 1.78 16.65
C GLN A 328 -27.27 3.13 16.63
N LEU A 329 -26.17 3.26 17.37
CA LEU A 329 -25.34 4.48 17.38
C LEU A 329 -24.72 4.81 16.01
N ARG A 330 -24.50 3.79 15.17
CA ARG A 330 -23.98 3.96 13.80
C ARG A 330 -25.06 4.36 12.79
N LYS A 331 -26.35 4.15 13.07
CA LYS A 331 -27.45 4.52 12.18
C LYS A 331 -27.61 6.04 12.17
N GLY A 332 -27.42 6.63 10.98
CA GLY A 332 -27.64 8.07 10.76
C GLY A 332 -26.45 8.98 11.05
N ASN A 333 -25.34 8.44 11.56
CA ASN A 333 -24.11 9.22 11.63
C ASN A 333 -23.39 9.12 10.27
N GLU A 334 -23.22 10.26 9.62
CA GLU A 334 -22.23 10.36 8.53
C GLU A 334 -20.88 9.95 9.10
N LYS A 335 -20.22 8.99 8.44
CA LYS A 335 -18.84 8.65 8.81
C LYS A 335 -18.00 9.91 8.66
N ASP A 336 -17.42 10.38 9.75
CA ASP A 336 -16.35 11.36 9.66
C ASP A 336 -15.36 10.87 8.60
N ASN A 337 -15.08 11.70 7.60
CA ASN A 337 -14.18 11.35 6.50
C ASN A 337 -12.71 11.16 6.96
N ILE A 338 -12.46 11.19 8.26
CA ILE A 338 -11.13 11.01 8.86
C ILE A 338 -10.92 9.52 9.11
N ILE A 339 -10.32 8.85 8.12
CA ILE A 339 -10.00 7.42 8.19
C ILE A 339 -8.62 7.19 8.84
N PHE A 340 -7.75 8.20 8.83
CA PHE A 340 -6.37 8.12 9.31
C PHE A 340 -6.09 9.17 10.37
N ASN A 341 -5.26 8.83 11.37
CA ASN A 341 -4.72 9.84 12.26
C ASN A 341 -3.70 10.71 11.49
N LYS A 342 -3.97 12.02 11.49
CA LYS A 342 -3.09 13.03 10.92
C LYS A 342 -2.18 13.54 12.04
N SER A 343 -1.29 12.69 12.53
CA SER A 343 -0.41 13.00 13.67
C SER A 343 0.40 14.29 13.49
N ARG A 344 0.73 14.65 12.24
CA ARG A 344 1.35 15.93 11.89
C ARG A 344 0.49 17.16 12.19
N HIS A 345 -0.83 16.99 12.34
CA HIS A 345 -1.79 18.09 12.50
C HIS A 345 -2.64 18.03 13.78
N ARG A 346 -2.73 16.85 14.41
CA ARG A 346 -3.58 16.63 15.58
C ARG A 346 -2.98 15.60 16.53
N LYS A 347 -2.73 16.02 17.78
CA LYS A 347 -2.63 15.06 18.88
C LYS A 347 -4.01 14.45 19.12
N MET A 348 -4.10 13.13 19.31
CA MET A 348 -5.34 12.48 19.74
C MET A 348 -5.80 13.11 21.07
N ARG A 349 -7.09 13.36 21.17
CA ARG A 349 -7.69 13.70 22.47
C ARG A 349 -7.88 12.39 23.22
N LEU A 350 -7.07 12.19 24.23
CA LEU A 350 -7.17 11.07 25.19
C LEU A 350 -8.46 11.16 26.01
#